data_46ead95adbd798c0f5e2370453d52a2d
#
_entry.id   46ead95adbd798c0f5e2370453d52a2d
#
_cell.length_a   1.000
_cell.length_b   1.000
_cell.length_c   1.000
_cell.angle_alpha   90.00
_cell.angle_beta   90.00
_cell.angle_gamma   90.00
#
_symmetry.space_group_name_H-M   'P 1'
#
loop_
_entity.id
_entity.type
_entity.pdbx_description
1 polymer ?
#
loop_
_entity_poly.entity_id
_entity_poly.type
_entity_poly.pdbx_seq_one_letter_code
_entity_poly.pdbx_strand_id
1 'polypeptide(L)'
;MKIILLIMFLLLLGLANAQQILVIKETKNEIQLDDILEIKININNPYNKDLKVEVLEALPKGVTLIDPSKPDKIEFHDALEESFFRWEVNIPANKITTLKYKIKPDNLGEYTLPKTKVTSLANNEVYLSDPLTINVLCNPNNICEENENSLNCAADCSTGLKDGICDYKADGKCDLDCDYDPDCGKVREPNIINKYLVFYIIGIVFILIFIFLLRKSRKS
;
A
#
# COMPACT_ATOMS: atom_id res chain seq x y z
N MET A 1 -28.11 -53.17 -23.85
CA MET A 1 -28.88 -52.76 -22.65
C MET A 1 -28.02 -52.71 -21.41
N LYS A 2 -27.20 -53.69 -21.06
CA LYS A 2 -26.32 -53.68 -19.86
C LYS A 2 -25.28 -52.54 -19.84
N ILE A 3 -24.71 -52.17 -20.97
CA ILE A 3 -23.67 -51.08 -21.07
C ILE A 3 -24.30 -49.70 -20.84
N ILE A 4 -25.54 -49.47 -21.33
CA ILE A 4 -26.25 -48.21 -21.17
C ILE A 4 -26.63 -48.01 -19.70
N LEU A 5 -27.03 -49.05 -18.99
CA LEU A 5 -27.30 -49.02 -17.55
C LEU A 5 -26.04 -48.73 -16.73
N LEU A 6 -24.89 -49.27 -17.12
CA LEU A 6 -23.60 -49.01 -16.46
C LEU A 6 -23.15 -47.55 -16.64
N ILE A 7 -23.31 -46.98 -17.83
CA ILE A 7 -22.99 -45.60 -18.13
C ILE A 7 -23.91 -44.64 -17.38
N MET A 8 -25.24 -44.94 -17.31
CA MET A 8 -26.20 -44.15 -16.52
C MET A 8 -25.87 -44.22 -15.02
N PHE A 9 -25.46 -45.37 -14.51
CA PHE A 9 -25.06 -45.51 -13.10
C PHE A 9 -23.75 -44.76 -12.79
N LEU A 10 -22.79 -44.75 -13.70
CA LEU A 10 -21.55 -43.96 -13.58
C LEU A 10 -21.82 -42.44 -13.66
N LEU A 11 -22.76 -41.99 -14.48
CA LEU A 11 -23.19 -40.58 -14.54
C LEU A 11 -23.91 -40.13 -13.27
N LEU A 12 -24.71 -41.01 -12.62
CA LEU A 12 -25.37 -40.72 -11.34
C LEU A 12 -24.38 -40.64 -10.16
N LEU A 13 -23.24 -41.35 -10.21
CA LEU A 13 -22.22 -41.25 -9.18
C LEU A 13 -21.40 -39.95 -9.26
N GLY A 14 -21.38 -39.27 -10.42
CA GLY A 14 -20.64 -38.00 -10.62
C GLY A 14 -21.30 -36.76 -10.05
N LEU A 15 -22.52 -36.85 -9.51
CA LEU A 15 -23.28 -35.70 -8.98
C LEU A 15 -23.28 -35.61 -7.45
N ALA A 16 -22.40 -36.33 -6.76
CA ALA A 16 -22.14 -36.10 -5.36
C ALA A 16 -21.47 -34.72 -5.21
N ASN A 17 -22.28 -33.64 -5.16
CA ASN A 17 -21.78 -32.33 -4.72
C ASN A 17 -21.24 -32.51 -3.31
N ALA A 18 -19.91 -32.50 -3.18
CA ALA A 18 -19.28 -32.51 -1.88
C ALA A 18 -19.70 -31.21 -1.16
N GLN A 19 -20.60 -31.36 -0.18
CA GLN A 19 -20.97 -30.23 0.70
C GLN A 19 -19.69 -29.83 1.44
N GLN A 20 -19.22 -28.61 1.22
CA GLN A 20 -18.07 -28.07 1.94
C GLN A 20 -18.42 -26.72 2.56
N ILE A 21 -17.73 -26.38 3.63
CA ILE A 21 -17.84 -25.06 4.23
C ILE A 21 -17.37 -24.03 3.20
N LEU A 22 -18.16 -22.97 3.00
CA LEU A 22 -17.81 -21.85 2.15
C LEU A 22 -17.50 -20.65 3.03
N VAL A 23 -16.34 -20.03 2.81
CA VAL A 23 -15.86 -18.83 3.51
C VAL A 23 -15.77 -17.69 2.50
N ILE A 24 -16.52 -16.64 2.70
CA ILE A 24 -16.55 -15.45 1.83
C ILE A 24 -16.18 -14.23 2.66
N LYS A 25 -15.19 -13.47 2.18
CA LYS A 25 -14.80 -12.17 2.74
C LYS A 25 -15.33 -11.06 1.83
N GLU A 26 -15.97 -10.06 2.43
CA GLU A 26 -16.63 -8.98 1.69
C GLU A 26 -16.37 -7.62 2.31
N THR A 27 -16.18 -6.61 1.46
CA THR A 27 -16.11 -5.19 1.83
C THR A 27 -16.30 -4.31 0.59
N LYS A 28 -16.18 -3.00 0.75
CA LYS A 28 -16.04 -2.07 -0.37
C LYS A 28 -14.62 -2.18 -0.95
N ASN A 29 -14.50 -2.10 -2.27
CA ASN A 29 -13.21 -2.19 -2.95
C ASN A 29 -12.44 -0.87 -2.96
N GLU A 30 -13.13 0.26 -2.74
CA GLU A 30 -12.56 1.61 -2.75
C GLU A 30 -13.06 2.40 -1.55
N ILE A 31 -12.16 3.11 -0.90
CA ILE A 31 -12.42 4.02 0.23
C ILE A 31 -11.49 5.23 0.12
N GLN A 32 -11.84 6.30 0.83
CA GLN A 32 -10.95 7.45 0.99
C GLN A 32 -10.00 7.24 2.18
N LEU A 33 -8.86 7.90 2.16
CA LEU A 33 -7.97 7.92 3.32
C LEU A 33 -8.73 8.46 4.53
N ASP A 34 -8.45 7.93 5.70
CA ASP A 34 -9.14 8.18 6.97
C ASP A 34 -10.51 7.52 7.14
N ASP A 35 -11.10 6.96 6.10
CA ASP A 35 -12.33 6.17 6.23
C ASP A 35 -12.14 4.90 7.07
N ILE A 36 -13.18 4.55 7.82
CA ILE A 36 -13.25 3.27 8.53
C ILE A 36 -14.01 2.26 7.66
N LEU A 37 -13.35 1.15 7.37
CA LEU A 37 -13.89 0.07 6.54
C LEU A 37 -14.39 -1.09 7.38
N GLU A 38 -15.65 -1.51 7.16
CA GLU A 38 -16.20 -2.74 7.75
C GLU A 38 -15.91 -3.95 6.85
N ILE A 39 -15.26 -4.96 7.39
CA ILE A 39 -15.02 -6.26 6.75
C ILE A 39 -16.03 -7.25 7.30
N LYS A 40 -16.62 -8.06 6.41
CA LYS A 40 -17.55 -9.14 6.75
C LYS A 40 -16.94 -10.47 6.33
N ILE A 41 -16.96 -11.45 7.23
CA ILE A 41 -16.58 -12.83 6.97
C ILE A 41 -17.84 -13.68 7.12
N ASN A 42 -18.36 -14.18 6.01
CA ASN A 42 -19.51 -15.06 5.96
C ASN A 42 -19.06 -16.51 5.89
N ILE A 43 -19.44 -17.32 6.88
CA ILE A 43 -19.09 -18.74 6.95
C ILE A 43 -20.38 -19.54 6.85
N ASN A 44 -20.54 -20.29 5.76
CA ASN A 44 -21.70 -21.12 5.52
C ASN A 44 -21.45 -22.56 6.00
N ASN A 45 -22.25 -23.02 6.93
CA ASN A 45 -22.27 -24.43 7.36
C ASN A 45 -23.35 -25.19 6.56
N PRO A 46 -22.99 -26.00 5.56
CA PRO A 46 -23.95 -26.74 4.76
C PRO A 46 -24.42 -28.05 5.44
N TYR A 47 -23.80 -28.40 6.59
CA TYR A 47 -24.13 -29.65 7.28
C TYR A 47 -25.38 -29.53 8.16
N ASN A 48 -26.04 -30.64 8.40
CA ASN A 48 -27.21 -30.71 9.26
C ASN A 48 -26.89 -30.85 10.77
N LYS A 49 -25.66 -30.44 11.16
CA LYS A 49 -25.16 -30.41 12.53
C LYS A 49 -24.42 -29.12 12.80
N ASP A 50 -24.44 -28.67 14.03
CA ASP A 50 -23.65 -27.53 14.48
C ASP A 50 -22.15 -27.81 14.28
N LEU A 51 -21.41 -26.77 13.93
CA LEU A 51 -19.99 -26.83 13.67
C LEU A 51 -19.26 -25.81 14.53
N LYS A 52 -18.32 -26.27 15.35
CA LYS A 52 -17.40 -25.40 16.09
C LYS A 52 -16.11 -25.18 15.27
N VAL A 53 -15.77 -23.93 15.02
CA VAL A 53 -14.61 -23.55 14.21
C VAL A 53 -13.75 -22.51 14.92
N GLU A 54 -12.45 -22.53 14.60
CA GLU A 54 -11.53 -21.42 14.83
C GLU A 54 -11.43 -20.62 13.55
N VAL A 55 -11.60 -19.30 13.64
CA VAL A 55 -11.41 -18.35 12.54
C VAL A 55 -10.17 -17.52 12.82
N LEU A 56 -9.18 -17.60 11.94
CA LEU A 56 -7.94 -16.82 12.00
C LEU A 56 -7.94 -15.80 10.86
N GLU A 57 -7.74 -14.55 11.22
CA GLU A 57 -7.63 -13.42 10.29
C GLU A 57 -6.29 -12.73 10.47
N ALA A 58 -5.70 -12.27 9.36
CA ALA A 58 -4.46 -11.53 9.34
C ALA A 58 -4.68 -10.13 8.74
N LEU A 59 -4.05 -9.11 9.32
CA LEU A 59 -3.98 -7.76 8.76
C LEU A 59 -2.57 -7.50 8.25
N PRO A 60 -2.44 -6.99 7.02
CA PRO A 60 -1.15 -6.58 6.48
C PRO A 60 -0.63 -5.33 7.19
N LYS A 61 0.66 -5.05 7.01
CA LYS A 61 1.28 -3.80 7.46
C LYS A 61 0.53 -2.58 6.92
N GLY A 62 0.46 -1.52 7.71
CA GLY A 62 -0.20 -0.26 7.33
C GLY A 62 -1.73 -0.32 7.38
N VAL A 63 -2.28 -1.31 8.10
CA VAL A 63 -3.72 -1.41 8.36
C VAL A 63 -3.94 -1.57 9.86
N THR A 64 -4.65 -0.60 10.46
CA THR A 64 -4.98 -0.58 11.88
C THR A 64 -6.35 -1.20 12.15
N LEU A 65 -6.42 -2.11 13.13
CA LEU A 65 -7.69 -2.66 13.62
C LEU A 65 -8.37 -1.66 14.56
N ILE A 66 -9.59 -1.21 14.20
CA ILE A 66 -10.33 -0.18 14.97
C ILE A 66 -11.32 -0.82 15.95
N ASP A 67 -12.08 -1.80 15.48
CA ASP A 67 -13.13 -2.45 16.26
C ASP A 67 -13.19 -3.92 15.86
N PRO A 68 -12.50 -4.79 16.59
CA PRO A 68 -12.72 -6.20 16.46
C PRO A 68 -14.03 -6.56 17.18
N SER A 69 -14.96 -7.24 16.53
CA SER A 69 -16.10 -7.84 17.23
C SER A 69 -15.58 -8.95 18.16
N LYS A 70 -15.04 -8.52 19.28
CA LYS A 70 -14.52 -9.34 20.41
C LYS A 70 -13.75 -10.58 19.93
N PRO A 71 -12.54 -10.44 19.32
CA PRO A 71 -11.71 -11.61 19.06
C PRO A 71 -11.31 -12.23 20.41
N ASP A 72 -11.26 -13.57 20.46
CA ASP A 72 -10.84 -14.29 21.66
C ASP A 72 -9.33 -14.04 21.95
N LYS A 73 -8.56 -13.77 20.91
CA LYS A 73 -7.13 -13.49 21.01
C LYS A 73 -6.64 -12.60 19.89
N ILE A 74 -5.74 -11.67 20.23
CA ILE A 74 -4.97 -10.86 19.27
C ILE A 74 -3.50 -11.18 19.48
N GLU A 75 -2.77 -11.47 18.42
CA GLU A 75 -1.34 -11.75 18.41
C GLU A 75 -0.67 -10.88 17.34
N PHE A 76 0.48 -10.30 17.67
CA PHE A 76 1.32 -9.58 16.72
C PHE A 76 2.56 -10.41 16.40
N HIS A 77 2.87 -10.56 15.10
CA HIS A 77 4.06 -11.25 14.63
C HIS A 77 5.08 -10.26 14.07
N ASP A 78 6.07 -9.89 14.87
CA ASP A 78 7.12 -8.93 14.51
C ASP A 78 7.86 -9.30 13.22
N ALA A 79 8.12 -10.60 12.98
CA ALA A 79 8.87 -11.07 11.82
C ALA A 79 8.11 -10.90 10.49
N LEU A 80 6.80 -10.81 10.53
CA LEU A 80 5.92 -10.67 9.36
C LEU A 80 5.30 -9.28 9.26
N GLU A 81 5.46 -8.45 10.32
CA GLU A 81 4.79 -7.16 10.47
C GLU A 81 3.26 -7.26 10.28
N GLU A 82 2.69 -8.40 10.67
CA GLU A 82 1.28 -8.71 10.55
C GLU A 82 0.64 -8.89 11.92
N SER A 83 -0.59 -8.40 12.07
CA SER A 83 -1.42 -8.64 13.25
C SER A 83 -2.38 -9.78 12.97
N PHE A 84 -2.40 -10.76 13.86
CA PHE A 84 -3.34 -11.88 13.78
C PHE A 84 -4.37 -11.79 14.89
N PHE A 85 -5.62 -12.06 14.56
CA PHE A 85 -6.68 -12.18 15.53
C PHE A 85 -7.58 -13.37 15.19
N ARG A 86 -8.15 -13.97 16.23
CA ARG A 86 -8.95 -15.17 16.07
C ARG A 86 -10.24 -15.13 16.89
N TRP A 87 -11.19 -15.91 16.41
CA TRP A 87 -12.45 -16.21 17.10
C TRP A 87 -12.67 -17.72 17.16
N GLU A 88 -13.27 -18.20 18.26
CA GLU A 88 -13.94 -19.48 18.30
C GLU A 88 -15.43 -19.27 18.13
N VAL A 89 -16.02 -19.90 17.12
CA VAL A 89 -17.42 -19.67 16.71
C VAL A 89 -18.17 -20.98 16.58
N ASN A 90 -19.40 -21.01 17.08
CA ASN A 90 -20.33 -22.09 16.80
C ASN A 90 -21.25 -21.67 15.64
N ILE A 91 -21.22 -22.42 14.54
CA ILE A 91 -22.03 -22.18 13.36
C ILE A 91 -23.17 -23.18 13.34
N PRO A 92 -24.44 -22.75 13.52
CA PRO A 92 -25.58 -23.65 13.57
C PRO A 92 -25.77 -24.43 12.26
N ALA A 93 -26.40 -25.59 12.36
CA ALA A 93 -26.70 -26.44 11.22
C ALA A 93 -27.44 -25.69 10.11
N ASN A 94 -26.96 -25.82 8.86
CA ASN A 94 -27.58 -25.21 7.67
C ASN A 94 -27.73 -23.67 7.78
N LYS A 95 -26.79 -22.98 8.46
CA LYS A 95 -26.81 -21.53 8.66
C LYS A 95 -25.52 -20.87 8.18
N ILE A 96 -25.64 -19.58 7.90
CA ILE A 96 -24.50 -18.67 7.70
C ILE A 96 -24.27 -17.91 9.00
N THR A 97 -23.04 -17.85 9.44
CA THR A 97 -22.61 -16.96 10.53
C THR A 97 -21.72 -15.88 9.95
N THR A 98 -21.99 -14.63 10.30
CA THR A 98 -21.22 -13.47 9.84
C THR A 98 -20.42 -12.89 11.00
N LEU A 99 -19.10 -12.86 10.85
CA LEU A 99 -18.19 -12.09 11.69
C LEU A 99 -17.94 -10.73 11.04
N LYS A 100 -17.74 -9.71 11.87
CA LYS A 100 -17.46 -8.34 11.40
C LYS A 100 -16.32 -7.74 12.20
N TYR A 101 -15.50 -6.97 11.50
CA TYR A 101 -14.49 -6.16 12.14
C TYR A 101 -14.27 -4.88 11.33
N LYS A 102 -13.68 -3.87 11.96
CA LYS A 102 -13.41 -2.57 11.31
C LYS A 102 -11.93 -2.30 11.28
N ILE A 103 -11.48 -1.80 10.14
CA ILE A 103 -10.09 -1.43 9.89
C ILE A 103 -10.00 0.01 9.40
N LYS A 104 -8.81 0.59 9.57
CA LYS A 104 -8.42 1.86 8.98
C LYS A 104 -7.05 1.67 8.33
N PRO A 105 -6.92 1.84 7.00
CA PRO A 105 -5.63 1.94 6.35
C PRO A 105 -4.90 3.21 6.74
N ASP A 106 -3.58 3.12 6.88
CA ASP A 106 -2.75 4.21 7.38
C ASP A 106 -2.23 5.13 6.24
N ASN A 107 -2.24 4.64 4.98
CA ASN A 107 -1.72 5.37 3.82
C ASN A 107 -2.56 5.12 2.58
N LEU A 108 -2.35 5.96 1.56
CA LEU A 108 -2.89 5.79 0.22
C LEU A 108 -2.30 4.55 -0.47
N GLY A 109 -3.07 3.95 -1.38
CA GLY A 109 -2.62 2.85 -2.23
C GLY A 109 -3.44 1.58 -2.11
N GLU A 110 -2.89 0.50 -2.65
CA GLU A 110 -3.54 -0.81 -2.70
C GLU A 110 -3.12 -1.68 -1.51
N TYR A 111 -4.12 -2.23 -0.81
CA TYR A 111 -3.92 -3.18 0.27
C TYR A 111 -4.58 -4.51 -0.08
N THR A 112 -3.85 -5.61 0.07
CA THR A 112 -4.40 -6.96 -0.06
C THR A 112 -4.57 -7.56 1.33
N LEU A 113 -5.82 -7.74 1.76
CA LEU A 113 -6.17 -8.50 2.95
C LEU A 113 -5.98 -9.99 2.66
N PRO A 114 -5.15 -10.71 3.44
CA PRO A 114 -4.89 -12.13 3.22
C PRO A 114 -6.15 -12.99 3.30
N LYS A 115 -6.04 -14.26 2.93
CA LYS A 115 -7.12 -15.24 3.06
C LYS A 115 -7.49 -15.45 4.53
N THR A 116 -8.78 -15.41 4.85
CA THR A 116 -9.29 -15.87 6.15
C THR A 116 -9.15 -17.37 6.24
N LYS A 117 -8.56 -17.87 7.32
CA LYS A 117 -8.44 -19.31 7.60
C LYS A 117 -9.51 -19.73 8.61
N VAL A 118 -10.33 -20.69 8.24
CA VAL A 118 -11.34 -21.31 9.11
C VAL A 118 -10.95 -22.76 9.34
N THR A 119 -10.76 -23.17 10.59
CA THR A 119 -10.39 -24.53 10.97
C THR A 119 -11.51 -25.18 11.76
N SER A 120 -12.02 -26.31 11.29
CA SER A 120 -12.99 -27.12 12.02
C SER A 120 -12.33 -27.76 13.25
N LEU A 121 -12.86 -27.51 14.44
CA LEU A 121 -12.36 -28.10 15.68
C LEU A 121 -12.71 -29.57 15.85
N ALA A 122 -13.61 -30.11 14.99
CA ALA A 122 -14.03 -31.50 15.05
C ALA A 122 -13.06 -32.46 14.32
N ASN A 123 -12.47 -32.01 13.20
CA ASN A 123 -11.67 -32.87 12.32
C ASN A 123 -10.39 -32.18 11.79
N ASN A 124 -10.10 -30.96 12.26
CA ASN A 124 -8.96 -30.14 11.84
C ASN A 124 -8.92 -29.80 10.32
N GLU A 125 -10.05 -29.93 9.61
CA GLU A 125 -10.14 -29.48 8.22
C GLU A 125 -10.05 -27.97 8.14
N VAL A 126 -9.35 -27.48 7.10
CA VAL A 126 -9.07 -26.07 6.87
C VAL A 126 -9.80 -25.58 5.61
N TYR A 127 -10.49 -24.47 5.75
CA TYR A 127 -11.19 -23.76 4.68
C TYR A 127 -10.63 -22.33 4.58
N LEU A 128 -10.49 -21.83 3.36
CA LEU A 128 -9.90 -20.52 3.11
C LEU A 128 -10.88 -19.66 2.30
N SER A 129 -10.94 -18.37 2.62
CA SER A 129 -11.56 -17.39 1.72
C SER A 129 -10.61 -17.06 0.57
N ASP A 130 -11.11 -16.32 -0.42
CA ASP A 130 -10.25 -15.58 -1.32
C ASP A 130 -9.60 -14.38 -0.60
N PRO A 131 -8.44 -13.88 -1.07
CA PRO A 131 -7.89 -12.62 -0.61
C PRO A 131 -8.80 -11.48 -1.10
N LEU A 132 -8.73 -10.32 -0.43
CA LEU A 132 -9.55 -9.17 -0.77
C LEU A 132 -8.66 -7.95 -0.97
N THR A 133 -8.75 -7.31 -2.12
CA THR A 133 -8.01 -6.08 -2.43
C THR A 133 -8.90 -4.86 -2.22
N ILE A 134 -8.34 -3.84 -1.57
CA ILE A 134 -8.94 -2.54 -1.36
C ILE A 134 -8.02 -1.44 -1.87
N ASN A 135 -8.57 -0.42 -2.53
CA ASN A 135 -7.88 0.77 -2.98
C ASN A 135 -8.21 1.93 -2.05
N VAL A 136 -7.20 2.52 -1.45
CA VAL A 136 -7.33 3.71 -0.61
C VAL A 136 -6.97 4.93 -1.45
N LEU A 137 -7.96 5.75 -1.71
CA LEU A 137 -7.87 6.95 -2.51
C LEU A 137 -7.68 8.17 -1.61
N CYS A 138 -7.13 9.24 -2.14
CA CYS A 138 -7.06 10.50 -1.41
C CYS A 138 -8.47 11.08 -1.15
N ASN A 139 -8.58 11.86 -0.09
CA ASN A 139 -9.80 12.57 0.25
C ASN A 139 -9.67 14.02 -0.23
N PRO A 140 -10.28 14.42 -1.36
CA PRO A 140 -10.10 15.75 -1.93
C PRO A 140 -10.72 16.82 -1.01
N ASN A 141 -9.85 17.52 -0.28
CA ASN A 141 -10.19 18.56 0.68
C ASN A 141 -9.52 19.91 0.39
N ASN A 142 -8.76 20.02 -0.70
CA ASN A 142 -7.94 21.14 -1.15
C ASN A 142 -6.74 21.43 -0.22
N ILE A 143 -6.30 20.46 0.55
CA ILE A 143 -5.09 20.52 1.38
C ILE A 143 -4.20 19.36 0.96
N CYS A 144 -2.96 19.64 0.55
CA CYS A 144 -1.99 18.59 0.27
C CYS A 144 -1.35 18.13 1.59
N GLU A 145 -1.73 16.95 2.08
CA GLU A 145 -1.22 16.36 3.31
C GLU A 145 0.15 15.70 3.10
N GLU A 146 0.82 15.38 4.22
CA GLU A 146 2.17 14.81 4.22
C GLU A 146 2.30 13.50 3.39
N ASN A 147 1.23 12.73 3.30
CA ASN A 147 1.20 11.47 2.54
C ASN A 147 0.64 11.63 1.12
N GLU A 148 0.38 12.84 0.71
CA GLU A 148 -0.17 13.18 -0.61
C GLU A 148 0.87 13.87 -1.48
N ASN A 149 0.71 13.71 -2.78
CA ASN A 149 1.53 14.33 -3.80
C ASN A 149 0.73 14.46 -5.12
N SER A 150 1.30 15.12 -6.10
CA SER A 150 0.65 15.33 -7.41
C SER A 150 0.29 14.05 -8.16
N LEU A 151 0.88 12.89 -7.83
CA LEU A 151 0.59 11.59 -8.47
C LEU A 151 -0.55 10.85 -7.82
N ASN A 152 -0.66 10.89 -6.48
CA ASN A 152 -1.65 10.12 -5.74
C ASN A 152 -2.87 10.94 -5.31
N CYS A 153 -2.77 12.27 -5.26
CA CYS A 153 -3.86 13.20 -4.97
C CYS A 153 -3.75 14.51 -5.79
N ALA A 154 -3.90 14.42 -7.10
CA ALA A 154 -3.81 15.57 -8.01
C ALA A 154 -4.89 16.64 -7.74
N ALA A 155 -5.94 16.33 -6.99
CA ALA A 155 -6.98 17.29 -6.61
C ALA A 155 -6.49 18.27 -5.56
N ASP A 156 -5.67 17.81 -4.61
CA ASP A 156 -5.20 18.58 -3.46
C ASP A 156 -3.76 19.04 -3.65
N CYS A 157 -2.92 18.19 -4.27
CA CYS A 157 -1.52 18.49 -4.57
C CYS A 157 -1.37 18.90 -6.03
N SER A 158 -1.23 20.20 -6.27
CA SER A 158 -0.95 20.68 -7.63
C SER A 158 0.52 20.46 -7.99
N THR A 159 0.78 20.26 -9.28
CA THR A 159 2.15 20.28 -9.84
C THR A 159 2.90 21.55 -9.41
N GLY A 160 4.20 21.45 -9.14
CA GLY A 160 5.03 22.55 -8.67
C GLY A 160 4.93 22.84 -7.17
N LEU A 161 4.22 22.03 -6.38
CA LEU A 161 4.35 22.02 -4.92
C LEU A 161 5.58 21.25 -4.49
N LYS A 162 6.12 21.61 -3.34
CA LYS A 162 7.22 20.87 -2.72
C LYS A 162 6.65 19.64 -2.00
N ASP A 163 6.34 18.59 -2.77
CA ASP A 163 5.72 17.36 -2.30
C ASP A 163 6.64 16.13 -2.36
N GLY A 164 7.92 16.34 -2.68
CA GLY A 164 8.93 15.29 -2.83
C GLY A 164 8.90 14.57 -4.17
N ILE A 165 8.04 14.98 -5.11
CA ILE A 165 7.90 14.38 -6.44
C ILE A 165 8.21 15.41 -7.52
N CYS A 166 9.18 15.09 -8.36
CA CYS A 166 9.49 15.89 -9.56
C CYS A 166 8.64 15.40 -10.73
N ASP A 167 7.78 16.23 -11.31
CA ASP A 167 6.90 15.83 -12.41
C ASP A 167 7.33 16.30 -13.82
N TYR A 168 8.39 17.06 -13.97
CA TYR A 168 9.00 17.49 -15.25
C TYR A 168 8.03 18.04 -16.31
N LYS A 169 6.87 18.55 -15.94
CA LYS A 169 5.86 19.03 -16.87
C LYS A 169 6.08 20.49 -17.23
N ALA A 170 6.00 20.82 -18.51
CA ALA A 170 5.93 22.20 -18.99
C ALA A 170 4.48 22.71 -18.87
N ASP A 171 4.06 23.07 -17.66
CA ASP A 171 2.69 23.53 -17.35
C ASP A 171 2.63 24.97 -16.83
N GLY A 172 3.76 25.68 -16.84
CA GLY A 172 3.88 27.06 -16.39
C GLY A 172 4.16 27.19 -14.88
N LYS A 173 4.39 26.09 -14.16
CA LYS A 173 4.71 26.07 -12.74
C LYS A 173 6.07 25.40 -12.53
N CYS A 174 6.97 26.10 -11.83
CA CYS A 174 8.28 25.55 -11.48
C CYS A 174 8.14 24.56 -10.35
N ASP A 175 8.54 23.31 -10.58
CA ASP A 175 8.63 22.28 -9.55
C ASP A 175 9.99 22.35 -8.85
N LEU A 176 9.96 22.68 -7.54
CA LEU A 176 11.16 22.87 -6.72
C LEU A 176 11.82 21.55 -6.28
N ASP A 177 11.15 20.42 -6.47
CA ASP A 177 11.67 19.09 -6.19
C ASP A 177 12.46 18.51 -7.37
N CYS A 178 12.39 19.18 -8.54
CA CYS A 178 13.19 18.83 -9.71
C CYS A 178 14.59 19.46 -9.67
N ASP A 179 15.59 18.67 -9.99
CA ASP A 179 16.95 19.20 -10.31
C ASP A 179 16.91 20.07 -11.58
N TYR A 180 16.01 19.76 -12.47
CA TYR A 180 15.73 20.50 -13.69
C TYR A 180 14.23 20.42 -14.02
N ASP A 181 13.59 21.57 -14.07
CA ASP A 181 12.21 21.73 -14.52
C ASP A 181 12.17 22.76 -15.64
N PRO A 182 11.47 22.51 -16.77
CA PRO A 182 11.41 23.42 -17.91
C PRO A 182 10.78 24.78 -17.57
N ASP A 183 9.93 24.85 -16.54
CA ASP A 183 9.22 26.06 -16.12
C ASP A 183 9.98 26.83 -15.03
N CYS A 184 10.93 26.21 -14.34
CA CYS A 184 11.88 26.92 -13.51
C CYS A 184 12.75 27.79 -14.42
N GLY A 185 12.51 29.07 -14.44
CA GLY A 185 13.37 30.00 -15.18
C GLY A 185 14.83 29.66 -14.90
N LYS A 186 15.66 29.62 -15.95
CA LYS A 186 17.07 29.19 -15.92
C LYS A 186 17.68 29.60 -14.57
N VAL A 187 17.96 28.64 -13.70
CA VAL A 187 18.79 28.87 -12.53
C VAL A 187 20.01 29.59 -13.10
N ARG A 188 20.25 30.85 -12.71
CA ARG A 188 21.46 31.57 -13.11
C ARG A 188 22.60 30.68 -12.68
N GLU A 189 23.22 30.01 -13.65
CA GLU A 189 24.46 29.30 -13.37
C GLU A 189 25.32 30.22 -12.56
N PRO A 190 25.80 29.80 -11.37
CA PRO A 190 26.65 30.66 -10.57
C PRO A 190 27.80 31.05 -11.47
N ASN A 191 27.90 32.34 -11.75
CA ASN A 191 28.71 32.96 -12.79
C ASN A 191 30.13 32.38 -12.75
N ILE A 192 30.38 31.27 -13.45
CA ILE A 192 31.65 30.56 -13.55
C ILE A 192 32.73 31.55 -14.02
N ILE A 193 32.33 32.55 -14.83
CA ILE A 193 33.12 33.67 -15.27
C ILE A 193 33.80 34.41 -14.09
N ASN A 194 33.10 34.54 -12.96
CA ASN A 194 33.62 35.26 -11.80
C ASN A 194 34.77 34.50 -11.08
N LYS A 195 34.71 33.16 -11.09
CA LYS A 195 35.77 32.34 -10.47
C LYS A 195 37.09 32.38 -11.26
N TYR A 196 37.00 32.29 -12.59
CA TYR A 196 38.18 32.39 -13.46
C TYR A 196 38.72 33.80 -13.54
N LEU A 197 37.86 34.82 -13.48
CA LEU A 197 38.30 36.23 -13.47
C LEU A 197 39.13 36.54 -12.23
N VAL A 198 38.78 36.03 -11.07
CA VAL A 198 39.57 36.19 -9.82
C VAL A 198 40.95 35.55 -9.95
N PHE A 199 41.04 34.32 -10.48
CA PHE A 199 42.33 33.68 -10.71
C PHE A 199 43.19 34.43 -11.74
N TYR A 200 42.56 34.97 -12.78
CA TYR A 200 43.27 35.77 -13.81
C TYR A 200 43.84 37.05 -13.22
N ILE A 201 43.06 37.77 -12.42
CA ILE A 201 43.54 38.98 -11.72
C ILE A 201 44.68 38.67 -10.76
N ILE A 202 44.60 37.60 -9.98
CA ILE A 202 45.66 37.15 -9.06
C ILE A 202 46.94 36.85 -9.87
N GLY A 203 46.82 36.14 -10.99
CA GLY A 203 47.94 35.84 -11.87
C GLY A 203 48.66 37.10 -12.40
N ILE A 204 47.89 38.11 -12.86
CA ILE A 204 48.43 39.39 -13.33
C ILE A 204 49.18 40.12 -12.20
N VAL A 205 48.61 40.16 -10.98
CA VAL A 205 49.26 40.81 -9.84
C VAL A 205 50.58 40.10 -9.51
N PHE A 206 50.64 38.79 -9.52
CA PHE A 206 51.92 38.05 -9.32
C PHE A 206 52.98 38.36 -10.36
N ILE A 207 52.59 38.44 -11.64
CA ILE A 207 53.51 38.80 -12.74
C ILE A 207 54.06 40.23 -12.54
N LEU A 208 53.23 41.18 -12.19
CA LEU A 208 53.61 42.53 -11.95
C LEU A 208 54.58 42.66 -10.76
N ILE A 209 54.33 41.96 -9.67
CA ILE A 209 55.24 41.91 -8.50
C ILE A 209 56.56 41.28 -8.91
N PHE A 210 56.59 40.20 -9.66
CA PHE A 210 57.80 39.54 -10.12
C PHE A 210 58.63 40.46 -11.02
N ILE A 211 57.99 41.17 -11.98
CA ILE A 211 58.72 42.17 -12.83
C ILE A 211 59.27 43.28 -11.97
N PHE A 212 58.58 43.77 -10.97
CA PHE A 212 59.03 44.79 -10.07
C PHE A 212 60.29 44.37 -9.28
N LEU A 213 60.26 43.14 -8.76
CA LEU A 213 61.45 42.58 -8.03
C LEU A 213 62.63 42.38 -8.93
N LEU A 214 62.45 41.92 -10.17
CA LEU A 214 63.60 41.82 -11.12
C LEU A 214 64.18 43.16 -11.49
N ARG A 215 63.38 44.23 -11.64
CA ARG A 215 63.82 45.57 -11.89
C ARG A 215 64.62 46.16 -10.71
N LYS A 216 64.22 45.85 -9.49
CA LYS A 216 64.88 46.29 -8.30
C LYS A 216 66.26 45.60 -8.13
N SER A 217 66.30 44.29 -8.41
CA SER A 217 67.53 43.50 -8.37
C SER A 217 68.61 43.94 -9.40
N ARG A 218 68.23 44.56 -10.53
CA ARG A 218 69.14 45.08 -11.54
C ARG A 218 69.68 46.47 -11.23
N LYS A 219 69.18 47.15 -10.19
CA LYS A 219 69.58 48.49 -9.81
C LYS A 219 70.47 48.50 -8.55
N SER A 220 70.67 47.36 -7.92
CA SER A 220 71.58 47.12 -6.83
C SER A 220 72.87 46.43 -7.35
#